data_f08d15c221e457a70c1ea2f7fa915a26
#
_entry.id   f08d15c221e457a70c1ea2f7fa915a26
#
_cell.length_a   1.000
_cell.length_b   1.000
_cell.length_c   1.000
_cell.angle_alpha   90.00
_cell.angle_beta   90.00
_cell.angle_gamma   90.00
#
_symmetry.space_group_name_H-M   'P 1'
#
loop_
_entity.id
_entity.type
_entity.pdbx_description
1 polymer ?
#
loop_
_entity_poly.entity_id
_entity_poly.type
_entity_poly.pdbx_seq_one_letter_code
_entity_poly.pdbx_strand_id
1 'polypeptide(L)'
;IAAGVLLVVCAGIYLNWYAGHSAADLTETLDAGKILDDTTLVLQQEQGDALVTPVQQTGTQAEYFAQMRLSRQTARDEAVELLQETIAYADGDAASSAKLEGIISDALAESQIESLIVAKGYQDCVAYISEDGISVAVAAPEDGLTQSDVALLSDIVLSQTSCKLSDIRVIGVEPEKGQ
;
A
#
# COMPACT_ATOMS: atom_id res chain seq x y z
N ILE A 1 39.41 37.83 9.10
CA ILE A 1 38.15 37.92 8.33
C ILE A 1 37.80 36.56 7.73
N ALA A 2 38.74 35.84 7.09
CA ALA A 2 38.50 34.53 6.47
C ALA A 2 38.00 33.46 7.47
N ALA A 3 38.57 33.39 8.68
CA ALA A 3 38.17 32.44 9.71
C ALA A 3 36.73 32.66 10.22
N GLY A 4 36.29 33.93 10.27
CA GLY A 4 34.91 34.23 10.69
C GLY A 4 33.85 33.81 9.67
N VAL A 5 34.14 33.97 8.37
CA VAL A 5 33.23 33.51 7.30
C VAL A 5 33.11 32.00 7.30
N LEU A 6 34.20 31.25 7.54
CA LEU A 6 34.20 29.80 7.58
C LEU A 6 33.35 29.24 8.74
N LEU A 7 33.41 29.90 9.92
CA LEU A 7 32.58 29.55 11.08
C LEU A 7 31.08 29.75 10.81
N VAL A 8 30.72 30.86 10.13
CA VAL A 8 29.32 31.15 9.79
C VAL A 8 28.78 30.10 8.79
N VAL A 9 29.58 29.70 7.79
CA VAL A 9 29.20 28.68 6.83
C VAL A 9 29.05 27.32 7.50
N CYS A 10 29.97 26.91 8.37
CA CYS A 10 29.87 25.66 9.13
C CYS A 10 28.67 25.66 10.07
N ALA A 11 28.35 26.77 10.73
CA ALA A 11 27.17 26.89 11.58
C ALA A 11 25.88 26.81 10.76
N GLY A 12 25.84 27.39 9.56
CA GLY A 12 24.71 27.29 8.65
C GLY A 12 24.46 25.88 8.16
N ILE A 13 25.51 25.14 7.78
CA ILE A 13 25.43 23.74 7.38
C ILE A 13 24.96 22.86 8.57
N TYR A 14 25.51 23.12 9.76
CA TYR A 14 25.15 22.39 10.98
C TYR A 14 23.68 22.61 11.38
N LEU A 15 23.20 23.85 11.32
CA LEU A 15 21.82 24.20 11.61
C LEU A 15 20.86 23.61 10.57
N ASN A 16 21.23 23.63 9.30
CA ASN A 16 20.44 23.00 8.24
C ASN A 16 20.39 21.48 8.39
N TRP A 17 21.50 20.83 8.76
CA TRP A 17 21.54 19.40 9.06
C TRP A 17 20.71 19.05 10.31
N TYR A 18 20.83 19.87 11.37
CA TYR A 18 20.06 19.71 12.61
C TYR A 18 18.55 19.92 12.39
N ALA A 19 18.16 20.94 11.61
CA ALA A 19 16.75 21.18 11.25
C ALA A 19 16.19 20.08 10.34
N GLY A 20 17.00 19.52 9.43
CA GLY A 20 16.62 18.40 8.59
C GLY A 20 16.36 17.09 9.37
N HIS A 21 17.03 16.89 10.52
CA HIS A 21 16.75 15.76 11.40
C HIS A 21 15.50 15.95 12.27
N SER A 22 15.11 17.22 12.51
CA SER A 22 13.85 17.51 13.21
C SER A 22 12.63 17.44 12.28
N ALA A 23 12.82 17.51 10.96
CA ALA A 23 11.76 17.31 9.96
C ALA A 23 11.44 15.81 9.72
N ALA A 24 12.35 14.90 10.09
CA ALA A 24 12.11 13.46 10.01
C ALA A 24 11.03 12.95 11.00
N ASP A 25 10.70 13.78 12.01
CA ASP A 25 9.66 13.43 13.01
C ASP A 25 8.23 13.82 12.57
N LEU A 26 8.07 14.47 11.42
CA LEU A 26 6.75 14.81 10.84
C LEU A 26 6.27 13.79 9.81
N THR A 27 7.13 12.89 9.35
CA THR A 27 6.72 11.78 8.47
C THR A 27 6.13 10.61 9.24
N GLU A 28 6.29 10.56 10.57
CA GLU A 28 5.69 9.53 11.43
C GLU A 28 4.19 9.73 11.66
N THR A 29 3.62 10.87 11.25
CA THR A 29 2.18 11.14 11.40
C THR A 29 1.34 10.80 10.16
N LEU A 30 1.96 10.34 9.08
CA LEU A 30 1.27 9.92 7.85
C LEU A 30 1.52 8.45 7.51
N ASP A 31 1.91 7.66 8.50
CA ASP A 31 1.92 6.20 8.32
C ASP A 31 0.47 5.70 8.27
N ALA A 32 0.05 5.30 7.08
CA ALA A 32 -1.27 4.70 6.85
C ALA A 32 -1.50 3.46 7.74
N GLY A 33 -0.42 2.86 8.26
CA GLY A 33 -0.46 1.79 9.25
C GLY A 33 -0.97 2.24 10.63
N LYS A 34 -0.76 3.51 10.99
CA LYS A 34 -1.12 4.01 12.34
C LYS A 34 -2.58 4.45 12.46
N ILE A 35 -3.27 4.68 11.34
CA ILE A 35 -4.71 4.98 11.34
C ILE A 35 -5.54 3.69 11.54
N LEU A 36 -4.92 2.52 11.37
CA LEU A 36 -5.56 1.21 11.51
C LEU A 36 -5.30 0.53 12.86
N ASP A 37 -4.52 1.16 13.78
CA ASP A 37 -3.95 0.47 14.96
C ASP A 37 -4.68 0.74 16.28
N ASP A 38 -5.88 1.33 16.29
CA ASP A 38 -6.58 1.57 17.57
C ASP A 38 -7.57 0.45 17.98
N THR A 39 -7.60 -0.68 17.27
CA THR A 39 -8.40 -1.84 17.72
C THR A 39 -7.85 -3.18 17.23
N THR A 40 -6.63 -3.59 17.59
CA THR A 40 -6.24 -4.98 17.38
C THR A 40 -5.45 -5.56 18.56
N LEU A 41 -6.09 -6.48 19.26
CA LEU A 41 -5.42 -7.46 20.11
C LEU A 41 -4.67 -8.45 19.21
N VAL A 42 -3.34 -8.36 19.27
CA VAL A 42 -2.42 -9.29 18.58
C VAL A 42 -2.49 -10.63 19.29
N LEU A 43 -2.95 -11.67 18.59
CA LEU A 43 -2.58 -13.03 18.91
C LEU A 43 -1.49 -13.47 17.94
N GLN A 44 -0.27 -13.47 18.46
CA GLN A 44 0.92 -13.93 17.81
C GLN A 44 0.91 -15.46 17.79
N GLN A 45 0.87 -16.06 16.61
CA GLN A 45 1.23 -17.46 16.44
C GLN A 45 2.00 -17.66 15.14
N GLU A 46 3.26 -18.03 15.31
CA GLU A 46 4.18 -18.40 14.25
C GLU A 46 3.67 -19.63 13.49
N GLN A 47 3.48 -19.50 12.18
CA GLN A 47 3.79 -20.52 11.16
C GLN A 47 3.34 -20.00 9.79
N GLY A 48 4.27 -19.97 8.84
CA GLY A 48 4.23 -19.64 7.42
C GLY A 48 2.92 -19.83 6.63
N ASP A 49 1.92 -19.00 6.90
CA ASP A 49 0.66 -18.96 6.16
C ASP A 49 0.31 -17.51 5.83
N ALA A 50 -0.33 -17.31 4.66
CA ALA A 50 -0.86 -16.02 4.26
C ALA A 50 -1.71 -15.44 5.41
N LEU A 51 -1.34 -14.25 5.90
CA LEU A 51 -1.97 -13.64 7.07
C LEU A 51 -3.35 -13.11 6.70
N VAL A 52 -4.40 -13.73 7.24
CA VAL A 52 -5.77 -13.20 7.15
C VAL A 52 -6.00 -12.26 8.32
N THR A 53 -6.15 -10.98 8.07
CA THR A 53 -6.49 -9.98 9.08
C THR A 53 -7.95 -9.56 8.90
N PRO A 54 -8.87 -9.87 9.84
CA PRO A 54 -10.23 -9.31 9.80
C PRO A 54 -10.17 -7.82 10.19
N VAL A 55 -10.67 -6.96 9.31
CA VAL A 55 -10.81 -5.52 9.58
C VAL A 55 -12.24 -5.25 9.99
N GLN A 56 -12.47 -4.80 11.23
CA GLN A 56 -13.76 -4.29 11.67
C GLN A 56 -13.96 -2.87 11.16
N GLN A 57 -15.07 -2.62 10.47
CA GLN A 57 -15.34 -1.37 9.79
C GLN A 57 -16.50 -0.60 10.39
N THR A 58 -16.36 0.73 10.41
CA THR A 58 -17.45 1.68 10.61
C THR A 58 -17.91 2.16 9.24
N GLY A 59 -18.80 1.43 8.60
CA GLY A 59 -19.32 1.74 7.26
C GLY A 59 -19.70 0.49 6.50
N THR A 60 -20.50 0.63 5.46
CA THR A 60 -20.88 -0.53 4.64
C THR A 60 -19.66 -1.11 3.91
N GLN A 61 -19.66 -2.43 3.69
CA GLN A 61 -18.61 -3.11 2.94
C GLN A 61 -18.33 -2.43 1.59
N ALA A 62 -19.38 -1.96 0.90
CA ALA A 62 -19.26 -1.25 -0.38
C ALA A 62 -18.54 0.11 -0.23
N GLU A 63 -18.81 0.86 0.85
CA GLU A 63 -18.12 2.12 1.13
C GLU A 63 -16.62 1.90 1.37
N TYR A 64 -16.26 0.84 2.08
CA TYR A 64 -14.87 0.49 2.27
C TYR A 64 -14.14 0.26 0.95
N PHE A 65 -14.67 -0.58 0.07
CA PHE A 65 -14.04 -0.86 -1.22
C PHE A 65 -13.97 0.40 -2.10
N ALA A 66 -15.01 1.26 -2.06
CA ALA A 66 -15.00 2.55 -2.75
C ALA A 66 -13.90 3.47 -2.22
N GLN A 67 -13.75 3.56 -0.91
CA GLN A 67 -12.69 4.34 -0.25
C GLN A 67 -11.29 3.81 -0.60
N MET A 68 -11.09 2.50 -0.56
CA MET A 68 -9.80 1.88 -0.90
C MET A 68 -9.41 2.16 -2.35
N ARG A 69 -10.36 2.05 -3.29
CA ARG A 69 -10.10 2.39 -4.70
C ARG A 69 -9.75 3.87 -4.89
N LEU A 70 -10.48 4.77 -4.21
CA LEU A 70 -10.20 6.19 -4.26
C LEU A 70 -8.81 6.51 -3.70
N SER A 71 -8.48 5.98 -2.54
CA SER A 71 -7.15 6.16 -1.92
C SER A 71 -6.02 5.67 -2.83
N ARG A 72 -6.17 4.47 -3.41
CA ARG A 72 -5.22 3.90 -4.37
C ARG A 72 -5.05 4.79 -5.61
N GLN A 73 -6.17 5.27 -6.16
CA GLN A 73 -6.15 6.16 -7.32
C GLN A 73 -5.45 7.47 -7.00
N THR A 74 -5.78 8.12 -5.88
CA THR A 74 -5.15 9.37 -5.46
C THR A 74 -3.64 9.21 -5.29
N ALA A 75 -3.20 8.19 -4.56
CA ALA A 75 -1.77 7.92 -4.36
C ALA A 75 -1.03 7.66 -5.69
N ARG A 76 -1.67 6.96 -6.62
CA ARG A 76 -1.12 6.72 -7.97
C ARG A 76 -1.01 8.00 -8.78
N ASP A 77 -2.06 8.82 -8.79
CA ASP A 77 -2.10 10.07 -9.53
C ASP A 77 -1.02 11.04 -9.03
N GLU A 78 -0.84 11.15 -7.71
CA GLU A 78 0.22 11.94 -7.07
C GLU A 78 1.62 11.41 -7.44
N ALA A 79 1.83 10.11 -7.43
CA ALA A 79 3.12 9.51 -7.80
C ALA A 79 3.44 9.73 -9.29
N VAL A 80 2.45 9.60 -10.17
CA VAL A 80 2.59 9.85 -11.61
C VAL A 80 2.91 11.31 -11.88
N GLU A 81 2.24 12.25 -11.22
CA GLU A 81 2.49 13.68 -11.36
C GLU A 81 3.92 14.03 -10.94
N LEU A 82 4.36 13.55 -9.78
CA LEU A 82 5.72 13.77 -9.28
C LEU A 82 6.79 13.20 -10.22
N LEU A 83 6.56 11.98 -10.75
CA LEU A 83 7.50 11.35 -11.69
C LEU A 83 7.56 12.10 -13.03
N GLN A 84 6.42 12.56 -13.54
CA GLN A 84 6.37 13.36 -14.77
C GLN A 84 7.10 14.70 -14.60
N GLU A 85 6.92 15.37 -13.47
CA GLU A 85 7.65 16.59 -13.13
C GLU A 85 9.17 16.32 -13.07
N THR A 86 9.58 15.25 -12.41
CA THR A 86 11.00 14.84 -12.31
C THR A 86 11.60 14.58 -13.69
N ILE A 87 10.90 13.84 -14.55
CA ILE A 87 11.33 13.54 -15.93
C ILE A 87 11.47 14.83 -16.74
N ALA A 88 10.56 15.79 -16.59
CA ALA A 88 10.58 17.05 -17.30
C ALA A 88 11.77 17.95 -16.87
N TYR A 89 12.13 17.94 -15.60
CA TYR A 89 13.25 18.74 -15.06
C TYR A 89 14.62 18.09 -15.30
N ALA A 90 14.70 16.77 -15.31
CA ALA A 90 15.97 16.02 -15.40
C ALA A 90 16.31 15.58 -16.83
N ASP A 91 15.70 16.19 -17.87
CA ASP A 91 15.96 15.92 -19.30
C ASP A 91 15.90 14.41 -19.64
N GLY A 92 14.86 13.72 -19.14
CA GLY A 92 14.60 12.32 -19.45
C GLY A 92 15.26 11.33 -18.47
N ASP A 93 15.08 11.52 -17.16
CA ASP A 93 15.59 10.58 -16.16
C ASP A 93 15.06 9.16 -16.37
N ALA A 94 15.97 8.25 -16.75
CA ALA A 94 15.63 6.86 -17.04
C ALA A 94 15.07 6.11 -15.80
N ALA A 95 15.49 6.50 -14.58
CA ALA A 95 15.02 5.87 -13.37
C ALA A 95 13.56 6.24 -13.09
N SER A 96 13.18 7.51 -13.28
CA SER A 96 11.80 7.97 -13.12
C SER A 96 10.89 7.40 -14.21
N SER A 97 11.40 7.26 -15.45
CA SER A 97 10.67 6.60 -16.53
C SER A 97 10.39 5.13 -16.25
N ALA A 98 11.37 4.39 -15.71
CA ALA A 98 11.19 2.99 -15.32
C ALA A 98 10.19 2.83 -14.17
N LYS A 99 10.18 3.75 -13.20
CA LYS A 99 9.17 3.76 -12.13
C LYS A 99 7.77 4.01 -12.66
N LEU A 100 7.62 4.92 -13.62
CA LEU A 100 6.33 5.19 -14.27
C LEU A 100 5.80 3.95 -15.01
N GLU A 101 6.68 3.24 -15.73
CA GLU A 101 6.33 1.96 -16.38
C GLU A 101 5.92 0.91 -15.33
N GLY A 102 6.61 0.85 -14.17
CA GLY A 102 6.25 -0.01 -13.05
C GLY A 102 4.83 0.28 -12.54
N ILE A 103 4.49 1.53 -12.27
CA ILE A 103 3.15 1.94 -11.83
C ILE A 103 2.06 1.50 -12.81
N ILE A 104 2.31 1.62 -14.12
CA ILE A 104 1.36 1.18 -15.15
C ILE A 104 1.22 -0.34 -15.15
N SER A 105 2.35 -1.07 -15.05
CA SER A 105 2.36 -2.53 -14.97
C SER A 105 1.58 -3.05 -13.76
N ASP A 106 1.82 -2.44 -12.59
CA ASP A 106 1.14 -2.79 -11.35
C ASP A 106 -0.37 -2.53 -11.45
N ALA A 107 -0.77 -1.40 -12.04
CA ALA A 107 -2.17 -1.07 -12.28
C ALA A 107 -2.90 -2.11 -13.15
N LEU A 108 -2.22 -2.62 -14.17
CA LEU A 108 -2.76 -3.68 -15.03
C LEU A 108 -2.88 -5.00 -14.27
N ALA A 109 -1.85 -5.38 -13.51
CA ALA A 109 -1.86 -6.60 -12.71
C ALA A 109 -2.95 -6.56 -11.62
N GLU A 110 -3.09 -5.44 -10.91
CA GLU A 110 -4.18 -5.23 -9.93
C GLU A 110 -5.55 -5.42 -10.57
N SER A 111 -5.80 -4.80 -11.73
CA SER A 111 -7.06 -4.93 -12.45
C SER A 111 -7.35 -6.36 -12.90
N GLN A 112 -6.32 -7.10 -13.33
CA GLN A 112 -6.44 -8.50 -13.72
C GLN A 112 -6.75 -9.40 -12.51
N ILE A 113 -6.05 -9.20 -11.40
CA ILE A 113 -6.29 -9.92 -10.14
C ILE A 113 -7.74 -9.69 -9.69
N GLU A 114 -8.19 -8.43 -9.62
CA GLU A 114 -9.55 -8.08 -9.21
C GLU A 114 -10.60 -8.73 -10.12
N SER A 115 -10.39 -8.68 -11.44
CA SER A 115 -11.30 -9.30 -12.41
C SER A 115 -11.40 -10.82 -12.24
N LEU A 116 -10.28 -11.49 -11.97
CA LEU A 116 -10.25 -12.94 -11.74
C LEU A 116 -10.92 -13.31 -10.43
N ILE A 117 -10.73 -12.53 -9.37
CA ILE A 117 -11.37 -12.77 -8.07
C ILE A 117 -12.89 -12.62 -8.18
N VAL A 118 -13.37 -11.57 -8.84
CA VAL A 118 -14.82 -11.39 -9.10
C VAL A 118 -15.37 -12.51 -9.97
N ALA A 119 -14.62 -12.98 -10.97
CA ALA A 119 -15.00 -14.12 -11.81
C ALA A 119 -15.09 -15.45 -11.03
N LYS A 120 -14.42 -15.56 -9.88
CA LYS A 120 -14.55 -16.71 -8.96
C LYS A 120 -15.77 -16.63 -8.04
N GLY A 121 -16.53 -15.54 -8.08
CA GLY A 121 -17.80 -15.39 -7.35
C GLY A 121 -17.72 -14.52 -6.11
N TYR A 122 -16.58 -13.90 -5.81
CA TYR A 122 -16.50 -12.89 -4.75
C TYR A 122 -17.21 -11.62 -5.18
N GLN A 123 -17.96 -11.01 -4.26
CA GLN A 123 -18.82 -9.84 -4.57
C GLN A 123 -18.03 -8.60 -4.94
N ASP A 124 -16.92 -8.38 -4.23
CA ASP A 124 -16.05 -7.24 -4.43
C ASP A 124 -14.65 -7.54 -3.90
N CYS A 125 -13.65 -6.84 -4.47
CA CYS A 125 -12.26 -6.93 -4.01
C CYS A 125 -11.47 -5.71 -4.48
N VAL A 126 -10.37 -5.43 -3.78
CA VAL A 126 -9.35 -4.46 -4.18
C VAL A 126 -7.99 -5.08 -3.99
N ALA A 127 -7.18 -5.09 -5.03
CA ALA A 127 -5.77 -5.48 -4.99
C ALA A 127 -4.88 -4.24 -4.93
N TYR A 128 -3.81 -4.32 -4.19
CA TYR A 128 -2.79 -3.28 -4.07
C TYR A 128 -1.41 -3.91 -4.13
N ILE A 129 -0.61 -3.47 -5.11
CA ILE A 129 0.78 -3.89 -5.30
C ILE A 129 1.69 -2.78 -4.78
N SER A 130 2.66 -3.15 -3.96
CA SER A 130 3.68 -2.25 -3.41
C SER A 130 5.06 -2.92 -3.42
N GLU A 131 6.10 -2.15 -3.07
CA GLU A 131 7.46 -2.70 -2.93
C GLU A 131 7.55 -3.76 -1.82
N ASP A 132 6.69 -3.69 -0.80
CA ASP A 132 6.65 -4.60 0.34
C ASP A 132 5.81 -5.86 0.11
N GLY A 133 5.10 -5.95 -1.01
CA GLY A 133 4.26 -7.08 -1.36
C GLY A 133 2.89 -6.72 -1.91
N ILE A 134 2.02 -7.71 -1.96
CA ILE A 134 0.69 -7.59 -2.55
C ILE A 134 -0.38 -7.81 -1.48
N SER A 135 -1.25 -6.84 -1.32
CA SER A 135 -2.41 -6.94 -0.43
C SER A 135 -3.70 -7.05 -1.25
N VAL A 136 -4.54 -8.01 -0.90
CA VAL A 136 -5.83 -8.23 -1.55
C VAL A 136 -6.92 -8.19 -0.49
N ALA A 137 -7.73 -7.14 -0.49
CA ALA A 137 -8.94 -7.04 0.31
C ALA A 137 -10.10 -7.63 -0.49
N VAL A 138 -10.85 -8.55 0.12
CA VAL A 138 -11.95 -9.29 -0.53
C VAL A 138 -13.19 -9.23 0.33
N ALA A 139 -14.36 -9.00 -0.29
CA ALA A 139 -15.64 -9.11 0.37
C ALA A 139 -15.82 -10.54 0.90
N ALA A 140 -15.67 -10.73 2.19
CA ALA A 140 -15.81 -12.01 2.84
C ALA A 140 -17.31 -12.35 2.98
N PRO A 141 -17.68 -13.65 2.88
CA PRO A 141 -19.01 -14.11 3.27
C PRO A 141 -19.22 -13.95 4.79
N GLU A 142 -20.45 -14.10 5.27
CA GLU A 142 -20.80 -13.97 6.69
C GLU A 142 -20.00 -14.92 7.62
N ASP A 143 -19.59 -16.06 7.08
CA ASP A 143 -18.77 -17.07 7.79
C ASP A 143 -17.26 -16.78 7.72
N GLY A 144 -16.86 -15.65 7.10
CA GLY A 144 -15.46 -15.29 6.87
C GLY A 144 -14.82 -16.04 5.69
N LEU A 145 -13.53 -15.78 5.47
CA LEU A 145 -12.73 -16.49 4.47
C LEU A 145 -12.19 -17.79 5.06
N THR A 146 -12.35 -18.88 4.31
CA THR A 146 -11.77 -20.18 4.67
C THR A 146 -10.30 -20.27 4.21
N GLN A 147 -9.56 -21.24 4.73
CA GLN A 147 -8.19 -21.52 4.28
C GLN A 147 -8.14 -21.87 2.77
N SER A 148 -9.19 -22.47 2.26
CA SER A 148 -9.35 -22.79 0.82
C SER A 148 -9.50 -21.51 -0.01
N ASP A 149 -10.24 -20.53 0.50
CA ASP A 149 -10.40 -19.24 -0.16
C ASP A 149 -9.07 -18.48 -0.22
N VAL A 150 -8.35 -18.46 0.90
CA VAL A 150 -7.02 -17.82 0.96
C VAL A 150 -6.05 -18.47 -0.02
N ALA A 151 -6.05 -19.80 -0.12
CA ALA A 151 -5.21 -20.52 -1.07
C ALA A 151 -5.58 -20.18 -2.52
N LEU A 152 -6.88 -20.13 -2.84
CA LEU A 152 -7.38 -19.76 -4.17
C LEU A 152 -6.99 -18.31 -4.54
N LEU A 153 -7.20 -17.37 -3.62
CA LEU A 153 -6.86 -15.97 -3.82
C LEU A 153 -5.36 -15.77 -4.02
N SER A 154 -4.55 -16.45 -3.22
CA SER A 154 -3.10 -16.43 -3.37
C SER A 154 -2.63 -17.01 -4.71
N ASP A 155 -3.26 -18.10 -5.18
CA ASP A 155 -2.95 -18.70 -6.48
C ASP A 155 -3.27 -17.75 -7.64
N ILE A 156 -4.39 -17.02 -7.56
CA ILE A 156 -4.73 -15.97 -8.53
C ILE A 156 -3.63 -14.90 -8.57
N VAL A 157 -3.18 -14.39 -7.42
CA VAL A 157 -2.13 -13.38 -7.34
C VAL A 157 -0.83 -13.90 -7.94
N LEU A 158 -0.41 -15.11 -7.58
CA LEU A 158 0.80 -15.75 -8.10
C LEU A 158 0.75 -15.99 -9.62
N SER A 159 -0.44 -16.20 -10.19
CA SER A 159 -0.61 -16.37 -11.64
C SER A 159 -0.44 -15.07 -12.43
N GLN A 160 -0.62 -13.91 -11.81
CA GLN A 160 -0.55 -12.60 -12.43
C GLN A 160 0.74 -11.82 -12.10
N THR A 161 1.52 -12.30 -11.13
CA THR A 161 2.69 -11.60 -10.64
C THR A 161 3.86 -12.56 -10.41
N SER A 162 5.07 -12.03 -10.24
CA SER A 162 6.27 -12.80 -9.92
C SER A 162 6.61 -12.78 -8.41
N CYS A 163 5.66 -12.42 -7.55
CA CYS A 163 5.88 -12.35 -6.09
C CYS A 163 5.99 -13.75 -5.46
N LYS A 164 6.43 -13.81 -4.21
CA LYS A 164 6.41 -15.01 -3.40
C LYS A 164 5.13 -15.09 -2.59
N LEU A 165 4.73 -16.29 -2.20
CA LEU A 165 3.56 -16.49 -1.34
C LEU A 165 3.69 -15.73 0.00
N SER A 166 4.91 -15.60 0.54
CA SER A 166 5.17 -14.83 1.76
C SER A 166 4.89 -13.34 1.66
N ASP A 167 4.84 -12.81 0.44
CA ASP A 167 4.69 -11.40 0.16
C ASP A 167 3.21 -11.06 -0.17
N ILE A 168 2.32 -12.07 -0.07
CA ILE A 168 0.88 -11.93 -0.32
C ILE A 168 0.15 -11.83 1.02
N ARG A 169 -0.69 -10.82 1.13
CA ARG A 169 -1.58 -10.60 2.27
C ARG A 169 -3.04 -10.60 1.79
N VAL A 170 -3.84 -11.51 2.32
CA VAL A 170 -5.28 -11.57 2.06
C VAL A 170 -6.05 -11.01 3.25
N ILE A 171 -6.95 -10.07 3.00
CA ILE A 171 -7.76 -9.37 4.00
C ILE A 171 -9.23 -9.66 3.71
N GLY A 172 -9.89 -10.34 4.63
CA GLY A 172 -11.34 -10.55 4.58
C GLY A 172 -12.08 -9.35 5.16
N VAL A 173 -12.91 -8.73 4.33
CA VAL A 173 -13.78 -7.62 4.73
C VAL A 173 -15.16 -8.18 5.04
N GLU A 174 -15.52 -8.28 6.31
CA GLU A 174 -16.81 -8.83 6.74
C GLU A 174 -17.97 -7.88 6.40
N PRO A 175 -19.16 -8.40 6.06
CA PRO A 175 -20.36 -7.59 5.93
C PRO A 175 -20.75 -7.01 7.30
N GLU A 176 -21.32 -5.79 7.30
CA GLU A 176 -21.85 -5.19 8.53
C GLU A 176 -22.95 -6.08 9.09
N LYS A 177 -22.78 -6.57 10.31
CA LYS A 177 -23.83 -7.31 11.03
C LYS A 177 -24.95 -6.33 11.33
N GLY A 178 -26.03 -6.40 10.57
CA GLY A 178 -27.23 -5.57 10.80
C GLY A 178 -27.66 -5.70 12.26
N GLN A 179 -27.75 -4.55 12.95
CA GLN A 179 -28.36 -4.42 14.28
C GLN A 179 -29.87 -4.59 14.18
#